data_da3c5a5f442f90bce47a9739ddce00aa
#
_entry.id   da3c5a5f442f90bce47a9739ddce00aa
#
_cell.length_a   1.000
_cell.length_b   1.000
_cell.length_c   1.000
_cell.angle_alpha   90.00
_cell.angle_beta   90.00
_cell.angle_gamma   90.00
#
_symmetry.space_group_name_H-M   'P 1'
#
loop_
_entity.id
_entity.type
_entity.pdbx_description
1 polymer ?
#
loop_
_entity_poly.entity_id
_entity_poly.type
_entity_poly.pdbx_seq_one_letter_code
_entity_poly.pdbx_strand_id
1 'polypeptide(L)' 'MKISLAAARVNAGLTQKEAAAMLDVSNKTLCSWEKGVSFPDAQQIEQICELYVVSYDNINFLPSNPL' A
#
# COMPACT_ATOMS: atom_id res chain seq x y z
N MET A 1 -1.14 -11.62 -11.49
CA MET A 1 -2.18 -11.55 -10.44
C MET A 1 -1.95 -10.33 -9.57
N LYS A 2 -3.00 -9.59 -9.28
CA LYS A 2 -2.89 -8.41 -8.42
C LYS A 2 -3.21 -8.77 -6.99
N ILE A 3 -2.47 -8.17 -6.08
CA ILE A 3 -2.71 -8.33 -4.64
C ILE A 3 -3.08 -6.98 -4.05
N SER A 4 -3.72 -7.01 -2.90
CA SER A 4 -4.09 -5.77 -2.22
C SER A 4 -2.84 -5.07 -1.69
N LEU A 5 -2.98 -3.78 -1.43
CA LEU A 5 -1.88 -3.02 -0.84
C LEU A 5 -1.48 -3.60 0.51
N ALA A 6 -2.46 -4.00 1.32
CA ALA A 6 -2.19 -4.62 2.61
C ALA A 6 -1.44 -5.94 2.45
N ALA A 7 -1.82 -6.76 1.46
CA ALA A 7 -1.15 -8.03 1.21
C ALA A 7 0.30 -7.82 0.79
N ALA A 8 0.55 -6.81 -0.05
CA ALA A 8 1.90 -6.48 -0.48
C ALA A 8 2.76 -6.09 0.72
N ARG A 9 2.21 -5.32 1.63
CA ARG A 9 2.90 -4.94 2.86
C ARG A 9 3.25 -6.16 3.72
N VAL A 10 2.27 -7.03 3.91
CA VAL A 10 2.47 -8.24 4.72
C VAL A 10 3.52 -9.14 4.06
N ASN A 11 3.48 -9.27 2.74
CA ASN A 11 4.48 -10.07 2.02
C ASN A 11 5.87 -9.49 2.16
N ALA A 12 5.99 -8.18 2.36
CA ALA A 12 7.27 -7.53 2.58
C ALA A 12 7.74 -7.66 4.04
N GLY A 13 6.93 -8.28 4.90
CA GLY A 13 7.29 -8.51 6.29
C GLY A 13 7.14 -7.29 7.18
N LEU A 14 6.29 -6.35 6.80
CA LEU A 14 6.14 -5.09 7.52
C LEU A 14 4.79 -4.98 8.18
N THR A 15 4.78 -4.47 9.42
CA THR A 15 3.54 -4.06 10.05
C THR A 15 3.10 -2.73 9.44
N GLN A 16 1.84 -2.38 9.66
CA GLN A 16 1.32 -1.10 9.17
C GLN A 16 2.11 0.07 9.76
N LYS A 17 2.43 -0.02 11.04
CA LYS A 17 3.20 1.02 11.73
C LYS A 17 4.60 1.16 11.13
N GLU A 18 5.26 0.05 10.88
CA GLU A 18 6.60 0.06 10.29
C GLU A 18 6.58 0.66 8.89
N ALA A 19 5.65 0.21 8.07
CA ALA A 19 5.55 0.69 6.70
C ALA A 19 5.22 2.18 6.65
N ALA A 20 4.31 2.64 7.51
CA ALA A 20 3.95 4.06 7.56
C ALA A 20 5.17 4.91 7.90
N ALA A 21 5.96 4.47 8.89
CA ALA A 21 7.19 5.18 9.27
C ALA A 21 8.16 5.25 8.10
N MET A 22 8.33 4.16 7.38
CA MET A 22 9.26 4.09 6.24
C MET A 22 8.79 4.90 5.05
N LEU A 23 7.48 5.06 4.91
CA LEU A 23 6.89 5.87 3.84
C LEU A 23 6.69 7.33 4.25
N ASP A 24 7.05 7.66 5.47
CA ASP A 24 6.94 9.01 6.02
C ASP A 24 5.49 9.53 5.99
N VAL A 25 4.57 8.66 6.36
CA VAL A 25 3.16 9.03 6.50
C VAL A 25 2.64 8.52 7.84
N SER A 26 1.49 9.03 8.25
CA SER A 26 0.88 8.55 9.48
C SER A 26 0.30 7.15 9.28
N ASN A 27 0.17 6.43 10.38
CA ASN A 27 -0.47 5.12 10.35
C ASN A 27 -1.90 5.22 9.82
N LYS A 28 -2.58 6.30 10.17
CA LYS A 28 -3.93 6.56 9.71
C LYS A 28 -3.99 6.72 8.19
N THR A 29 -3.01 7.44 7.63
CA THR A 29 -2.94 7.65 6.18
C THR A 29 -2.75 6.32 5.46
N LEU A 30 -1.82 5.50 5.93
CA LEU A 30 -1.59 4.21 5.30
C LEU A 30 -2.84 3.32 5.43
N CYS A 31 -3.49 3.36 6.59
CA CYS A 31 -4.72 2.62 6.79
C CYS A 31 -5.79 3.04 5.77
N SER A 32 -5.93 4.34 5.54
CA SER A 32 -6.88 4.86 4.56
C SER A 32 -6.57 4.39 3.15
N TRP A 33 -5.28 4.34 2.80
CA TRP A 33 -4.87 3.82 1.50
C TRP A 33 -5.23 2.35 1.35
N GLU A 34 -5.02 1.56 2.40
CA GLU A 34 -5.31 0.13 2.36
C GLU A 34 -6.81 -0.15 2.29
N LYS A 35 -7.61 0.75 2.84
CA LYS A 35 -9.06 0.63 2.78
C LYS A 35 -9.66 1.22 1.51
N GLY A 36 -8.87 1.94 0.72
CA GLY A 36 -9.36 2.58 -0.48
C GLY A 36 -10.13 3.86 -0.22
N VAL A 37 -10.04 4.42 0.99
CA VAL A 37 -10.70 5.67 1.34
C VAL A 37 -9.96 6.84 0.71
N SER A 38 -8.64 6.76 0.66
CA SER A 38 -7.81 7.74 -0.01
C SER A 38 -6.75 7.01 -0.82
N PHE A 39 -6.01 7.74 -1.64
CA PHE A 39 -5.03 7.13 -2.55
C PHE A 39 -3.72 7.87 -2.48
N PRO A 40 -2.59 7.14 -2.54
CA PRO A 40 -1.29 7.79 -2.60
C PRO A 40 -1.12 8.48 -3.96
N ASP A 41 -0.30 9.54 -3.98
CA ASP A 41 0.05 10.18 -5.25
C ASP A 41 1.11 9.36 -5.98
N ALA A 42 1.49 9.82 -7.19
CA ALA A 42 2.41 9.07 -8.04
C ALA A 42 3.75 8.82 -7.35
N GLN A 43 4.27 9.81 -6.66
CA GLN A 43 5.55 9.69 -5.97
C GLN A 43 5.46 8.69 -4.81
N GLN A 44 4.36 8.75 -4.08
CA GLN A 44 4.12 7.83 -2.97
C GLN A 44 3.95 6.39 -3.47
N ILE A 45 3.27 6.21 -4.60
CA ILE A 45 3.13 4.89 -5.22
C ILE A 45 4.50 4.32 -5.57
N GLU A 46 5.37 5.16 -6.13
CA GLU A 46 6.72 4.74 -6.47
C GLU A 46 7.49 4.28 -5.22
N GLN A 47 7.38 5.04 -4.14
CA GLN A 47 8.02 4.68 -2.87
C GLN A 47 7.47 3.37 -2.31
N ILE A 48 6.16 3.17 -2.41
CA ILE A 48 5.52 1.93 -1.96
C ILE A 48 6.05 0.75 -2.75
N CYS A 49 6.11 0.88 -4.06
CA CYS A 49 6.59 -0.22 -4.90
C CYS A 49 8.05 -0.57 -4.61
N GLU A 50 8.87 0.43 -4.35
CA GLU A 50 10.25 0.19 -3.97
C GLU A 50 10.37 -0.48 -2.61
N LEU A 51 9.63 0.03 -1.62
CA LEU A 51 9.69 -0.52 -0.27
C LEU A 51 9.18 -1.95 -0.20
N TYR A 52 8.07 -2.23 -0.88
CA TYR A 52 7.45 -3.56 -0.84
C TYR A 52 8.06 -4.50 -1.88
N VAL A 53 8.96 -3.99 -2.72
CA VAL A 53 9.62 -4.77 -3.78
C VAL A 53 8.58 -5.45 -4.66
N VAL A 54 7.68 -4.64 -5.19
CA VAL A 54 6.58 -5.14 -6.02
C VAL A 54 6.34 -4.16 -7.16
N SER A 55 5.95 -4.70 -8.30
CA SER A 55 5.62 -3.89 -9.47
C SER A 55 4.26 -3.21 -9.27
N TYR A 56 4.14 -1.97 -9.73
CA TYR A 56 2.87 -1.26 -9.69
C TYR A 56 1.73 -2.09 -10.30
N ASP A 57 2.03 -2.80 -11.39
CA ASP A 57 1.02 -3.59 -12.09
C ASP A 57 0.48 -4.75 -11.26
N ASN A 58 1.21 -5.12 -10.21
CA ASN A 58 0.82 -6.25 -9.36
C ASN A 58 0.07 -5.83 -8.10
N ILE A 59 -0.14 -4.53 -7.90
CA ILE A 59 -0.88 -4.04 -6.75
C ILE A 59 -2.23 -3.50 -7.18
N ASN A 60 -3.26 -3.91 -6.47
CA ASN A 60 -4.58 -3.34 -6.64
C ASN A 60 -4.79 -2.26 -5.58
N PHE A 61 -4.70 -1.00 -5.98
CA PHE A 61 -4.90 0.13 -5.06
C PHE A 61 -6.37 0.40 -4.79
N LEU A 62 -7.24 -0.11 -5.65
CA LEU A 62 -8.67 -0.01 -5.44
C LEU A 62 -9.11 -1.29 -4.77
N PRO A 63 -9.74 -1.22 -3.60
CA PRO A 63 -10.21 -2.44 -2.97
C PRO A 63 -11.19 -3.11 -3.90
N SER A 64 -11.06 -4.43 -4.00
CA SER A 64 -12.04 -5.22 -4.71
C SER A 64 -13.37 -4.98 -4.00
N ASN A 65 -14.32 -4.49 -4.72
CA ASN A 65 -15.62 -4.23 -4.13
C ASN A 65 -16.64 -5.18 -4.74
N PRO A 66 -16.81 -6.34 -4.14
CA PRO A 66 -17.81 -7.25 -4.65
C PRO A 66 -19.16 -6.60 -4.44
N LEU A 67 -19.87 -6.50 -5.46
CA LEU A 67 -21.21 -5.95 -5.35
C LEU A 67 -22.16 -6.96 -4.76
#